data_e27dce204c2dfa76c62dcab6436ac105
#
_entry.id   e27dce204c2dfa76c62dcab6436ac105
#
_cell.length_a   1.000
_cell.length_b   1.000
_cell.length_c   1.000
_cell.angle_alpha   90.00
_cell.angle_beta   90.00
_cell.angle_gamma   90.00
#
_symmetry.space_group_name_H-M   'P 1'
#
loop_
_entity.id
_entity.type
_entity.pdbx_description
1 polymer ?
#
loop_
_entity_poly.entity_id
_entity_poly.type
_entity_poly.pdbx_seq_one_letter_code
_entity_poly.pdbx_strand_id
1 'polypeptide(L)'
;MERVVDETGWNQKRYDIRTYTAQNERSRRIGTAGEIPDEYIYIGDKCFLNNGKVHGVTLPAGCRVVGKQAFEGCQFQKSVEFPESLVEIKRRGFAGNRRLRKVVFPHNLERIGAQCYRECSNLKVAEFEKNSKCKVISEGIFDSCTKLERVCLPEAVKSIEKRAFYRCKELKEINLPNSVTEIGEEAFYFCGIEELELPTNLKIICDSAFFRCKNLRTVYIPSSVRTIGRWAFHGCSRLERIEIFMILTKSDRGSLTKAVRLYVRRAAESMHMHRNMAFRQSM
;
A
#
# COMPACT_ATOMS: atom_id res chain seq x y z
N MET A 1 30.58 22.28 -15.04
CA MET A 1 30.00 20.91 -14.83
C MET A 1 29.03 20.99 -13.67
N GLU A 2 27.76 21.16 -13.97
CA GLU A 2 26.71 21.20 -12.96
C GLU A 2 26.55 19.84 -12.31
N ARG A 3 26.49 19.84 -10.98
CA ARG A 3 26.24 18.63 -10.21
C ARG A 3 24.75 18.34 -10.31
N VAL A 4 24.38 17.33 -11.07
CA VAL A 4 23.01 16.79 -11.04
C VAL A 4 22.86 16.06 -9.72
N VAL A 5 22.24 16.70 -8.76
CA VAL A 5 21.84 16.09 -7.47
C VAL A 5 20.38 15.74 -7.64
N ASP A 6 20.00 14.49 -7.38
CA ASP A 6 18.60 14.13 -7.36
C ASP A 6 17.89 14.78 -6.14
N GLU A 7 16.56 14.69 -6.10
CA GLU A 7 15.72 15.29 -5.05
C GLU A 7 16.07 14.80 -3.63
N THR A 8 16.95 13.81 -3.50
CA THR A 8 17.44 13.26 -2.22
C THR A 8 18.80 13.83 -1.80
N GLY A 9 19.39 14.73 -2.60
CA GLY A 9 20.68 15.37 -2.31
C GLY A 9 21.90 14.50 -2.60
N TRP A 10 21.76 13.40 -3.35
CA TRP A 10 22.83 12.46 -3.62
C TRP A 10 23.53 12.70 -4.97
N ASN A 11 24.84 12.56 -4.99
CA ASN A 11 25.67 12.79 -6.16
C ASN A 11 25.71 11.53 -7.05
N GLN A 12 25.16 11.62 -8.27
CA GLN A 12 25.07 10.52 -9.26
C GLN A 12 26.41 9.74 -9.42
N LYS A 13 27.57 10.38 -9.40
CA LYS A 13 28.86 9.70 -9.52
C LYS A 13 29.22 8.76 -8.35
N ARG A 14 28.68 8.98 -7.15
CA ARG A 14 28.85 8.06 -6.02
C ARG A 14 27.98 6.82 -6.13
N TYR A 15 26.86 6.89 -6.88
CA TYR A 15 26.00 5.77 -7.18
C TYR A 15 26.72 4.69 -8.00
N ASP A 16 27.47 5.10 -9.02
CA ASP A 16 28.04 4.15 -9.98
C ASP A 16 29.08 3.21 -9.35
N ILE A 17 29.85 3.68 -8.37
CA ILE A 17 30.95 2.91 -7.75
C ILE A 17 30.43 1.91 -6.71
N ARG A 18 29.29 2.19 -6.05
CA ARG A 18 28.72 1.37 -4.97
C ARG A 18 27.39 0.73 -5.35
N THR A 19 27.12 0.58 -6.64
CA THR A 19 25.91 -0.07 -7.15
C THR A 19 26.22 -1.50 -7.57
N TYR A 20 25.57 -2.47 -6.95
CA TYR A 20 25.61 -3.86 -7.40
C TYR A 20 24.71 -4.04 -8.61
N THR A 21 25.27 -4.41 -9.74
CA THR A 21 24.58 -4.45 -11.05
C THR A 21 24.43 -5.89 -11.55
N ALA A 22 23.62 -6.07 -12.61
CA ALA A 22 23.50 -7.35 -13.30
C ALA A 22 24.85 -7.84 -13.89
N GLN A 23 25.80 -6.97 -14.15
CA GLN A 23 27.14 -7.34 -14.60
C GLN A 23 27.96 -7.94 -13.45
N ASN A 24 27.88 -7.35 -12.25
CA ASN A 24 28.50 -7.91 -11.05
C ASN A 24 27.93 -9.30 -10.77
N GLU A 25 26.60 -9.48 -10.86
CA GLU A 25 25.93 -10.75 -10.68
C GLU A 25 26.41 -11.82 -11.67
N ARG A 26 26.52 -11.49 -12.96
CA ARG A 26 27.05 -12.42 -13.99
C ARG A 26 28.45 -12.88 -13.68
N SER A 27 29.30 -12.01 -13.14
CA SER A 27 30.69 -12.31 -12.82
C SER A 27 30.81 -13.14 -11.54
N ARG A 28 30.01 -12.85 -10.53
CA ARG A 28 30.09 -13.48 -9.19
C ARG A 28 29.22 -14.71 -9.04
N ARG A 29 28.14 -14.85 -9.82
CA ARG A 29 27.17 -15.95 -9.77
C ARG A 29 26.71 -16.26 -8.36
N ILE A 30 26.14 -15.26 -7.68
CA ILE A 30 25.70 -15.35 -6.26
C ILE A 30 24.82 -16.59 -6.01
N GLY A 31 24.19 -17.15 -7.04
CA GLY A 31 23.48 -18.43 -6.93
C GLY A 31 22.11 -18.29 -6.24
N THR A 32 21.72 -19.37 -5.54
CA THR A 32 20.35 -19.50 -5.01
C THR A 32 20.09 -18.70 -3.72
N ALA A 33 21.12 -18.46 -2.93
CA ALA A 33 21.06 -17.69 -1.67
C ALA A 33 22.43 -17.07 -1.42
N GLY A 34 22.71 -15.92 -2.05
CA GLY A 34 24.01 -15.28 -1.98
C GLY A 34 24.01 -14.01 -1.17
N GLU A 35 25.19 -13.66 -0.69
CA GLU A 35 25.45 -12.41 -0.01
C GLU A 35 25.96 -11.38 -1.01
N ILE A 36 25.33 -10.22 -1.08
CA ILE A 36 25.84 -9.08 -1.83
C ILE A 36 26.89 -8.41 -0.94
N PRO A 37 28.14 -8.20 -1.44
CA PRO A 37 29.20 -7.63 -0.63
C PRO A 37 28.88 -6.27 -0.02
N ASP A 38 29.40 -6.02 1.18
CA ASP A 38 29.11 -4.83 2.00
C ASP A 38 29.60 -3.50 1.39
N GLU A 39 30.51 -3.54 0.41
CA GLU A 39 30.92 -2.35 -0.31
C GLU A 39 29.78 -1.69 -1.12
N TYR A 40 28.69 -2.43 -1.41
CA TYR A 40 27.56 -1.91 -2.19
C TYR A 40 26.48 -1.34 -1.29
N ILE A 41 26.04 -0.13 -1.59
CA ILE A 41 24.93 0.55 -0.90
C ILE A 41 23.67 0.66 -1.76
N TYR A 42 23.76 0.20 -3.00
CA TYR A 42 22.70 0.21 -4.00
C TYR A 42 22.60 -1.14 -4.68
N ILE A 43 21.36 -1.61 -4.83
CA ILE A 43 21.06 -2.69 -5.77
C ILE A 43 20.51 -2.04 -7.05
N GLY A 44 21.19 -2.22 -8.15
CA GLY A 44 20.89 -1.58 -9.43
C GLY A 44 19.56 -2.00 -10.02
N ASP A 45 19.04 -1.19 -10.93
CA ASP A 45 17.81 -1.49 -11.65
C ASP A 45 17.94 -2.81 -12.41
N LYS A 46 16.91 -3.66 -12.32
CA LYS A 46 16.82 -4.96 -13.02
C LYS A 46 17.97 -5.93 -12.71
N CYS A 47 18.69 -5.74 -11.60
CA CYS A 47 19.89 -6.52 -11.26
C CYS A 47 19.65 -8.03 -11.33
N PHE A 48 18.55 -8.51 -10.76
CA PHE A 48 18.15 -9.92 -10.75
C PHE A 48 16.80 -10.17 -11.48
N LEU A 49 16.43 -9.29 -12.40
CA LEU A 49 15.15 -9.39 -13.12
C LEU A 49 14.94 -10.78 -13.72
N ASN A 50 13.83 -11.42 -13.35
CA ASN A 50 13.41 -12.75 -13.79
C ASN A 50 14.46 -13.86 -13.53
N ASN A 51 15.34 -13.66 -12.58
CA ASN A 51 16.29 -14.70 -12.19
C ASN A 51 15.61 -15.73 -11.28
N GLY A 52 15.01 -16.74 -11.87
CA GLY A 52 14.30 -17.82 -11.16
C GLY A 52 15.19 -18.71 -10.28
N LYS A 53 16.52 -18.53 -10.33
CA LYS A 53 17.47 -19.26 -9.46
C LYS A 53 17.68 -18.54 -8.12
N VAL A 54 17.31 -17.27 -8.00
CA VAL A 54 17.44 -16.51 -6.75
C VAL A 54 16.26 -16.83 -5.84
N HIS A 55 16.54 -17.58 -4.76
CA HIS A 55 15.56 -17.97 -3.76
C HIS A 55 15.64 -17.15 -2.48
N GLY A 56 16.69 -16.36 -2.31
CA GLY A 56 16.96 -15.43 -1.24
C GLY A 56 18.25 -14.67 -1.50
N VAL A 57 18.37 -13.50 -0.91
CA VAL A 57 19.58 -12.66 -0.98
C VAL A 57 19.74 -11.97 0.35
N THR A 58 20.97 -11.98 0.90
CA THR A 58 21.34 -11.12 2.01
C THR A 58 21.78 -9.77 1.44
N LEU A 59 21.05 -8.73 1.78
CA LEU A 59 21.42 -7.37 1.38
C LEU A 59 22.56 -6.85 2.26
N PRO A 60 23.47 -6.02 1.71
CA PRO A 60 24.53 -5.39 2.48
C PRO A 60 23.99 -4.62 3.68
N ALA A 61 24.68 -4.64 4.81
CA ALA A 61 24.28 -3.90 6.00
C ALA A 61 24.14 -2.38 5.75
N GLY A 62 24.93 -1.84 4.82
CA GLY A 62 24.86 -0.44 4.38
C GLY A 62 23.88 -0.17 3.23
N CYS A 63 23.09 -1.15 2.77
CA CYS A 63 22.21 -0.98 1.62
C CYS A 63 21.11 0.05 1.89
N ARG A 64 21.05 1.07 1.03
CA ARG A 64 20.08 2.18 1.16
C ARG A 64 18.94 2.12 0.16
N VAL A 65 19.19 1.59 -1.03
CA VAL A 65 18.20 1.58 -2.11
C VAL A 65 18.20 0.26 -2.87
N VAL A 66 17.01 -0.28 -3.05
CA VAL A 66 16.73 -1.36 -4.01
C VAL A 66 16.15 -0.76 -5.27
N GLY A 67 16.81 -0.97 -6.40
CA GLY A 67 16.49 -0.41 -7.70
C GLY A 67 15.17 -0.91 -8.29
N LYS A 68 14.76 -0.27 -9.38
CA LYS A 68 13.56 -0.63 -10.14
C LYS A 68 13.67 -2.05 -10.67
N GLN A 69 12.66 -2.88 -10.37
CA GLN A 69 12.61 -4.27 -10.84
C GLN A 69 13.82 -5.13 -10.42
N ALA A 70 14.55 -4.72 -9.37
CA ALA A 70 15.82 -5.35 -9.00
C ALA A 70 15.67 -6.84 -8.75
N PHE A 71 14.62 -7.26 -8.08
CA PHE A 71 14.31 -8.66 -7.77
C PHE A 71 12.95 -9.11 -8.33
N GLU A 72 12.46 -8.45 -9.38
CA GLU A 72 11.21 -8.85 -10.00
C GLU A 72 11.31 -10.24 -10.62
N GLY A 73 10.31 -11.10 -10.36
CA GLY A 73 10.25 -12.46 -10.92
C GLY A 73 11.26 -13.44 -10.34
N CYS A 74 11.92 -13.09 -9.23
CA CYS A 74 12.72 -14.04 -8.46
C CYS A 74 11.84 -15.06 -7.72
N GLN A 75 12.46 -15.98 -6.98
CA GLN A 75 11.78 -17.06 -6.30
C GLN A 75 12.03 -17.06 -4.79
N PHE A 76 12.02 -15.88 -4.15
CA PHE A 76 12.18 -15.76 -2.70
C PHE A 76 11.20 -16.69 -1.98
N GLN A 77 11.71 -17.56 -1.10
CA GLN A 77 10.91 -18.67 -0.58
C GLN A 77 10.19 -18.35 0.73
N LYS A 78 10.79 -17.54 1.61
CA LYS A 78 10.24 -17.31 2.96
C LYS A 78 10.01 -15.82 3.24
N SER A 79 11.08 -15.10 3.47
CA SER A 79 11.10 -13.68 3.79
C SER A 79 12.26 -13.00 3.10
N VAL A 80 12.18 -11.68 3.01
CA VAL A 80 13.34 -10.83 2.70
C VAL A 80 13.68 -10.10 3.98
N GLU A 81 14.95 -10.16 4.35
CA GLU A 81 15.48 -9.40 5.47
C GLU A 81 16.08 -8.10 4.94
N PHE A 82 15.61 -6.98 5.45
CA PHE A 82 16.08 -5.67 5.07
C PHE A 82 16.99 -5.09 6.15
N PRO A 83 18.14 -4.49 5.77
CA PRO A 83 18.96 -3.77 6.73
C PRO A 83 18.29 -2.47 7.18
N GLU A 84 18.61 -2.03 8.39
CA GLU A 84 18.11 -0.78 8.97
C GLU A 84 18.48 0.48 8.16
N SER A 85 19.53 0.38 7.37
CA SER A 85 19.98 1.44 6.47
C SER A 85 19.07 1.68 5.26
N LEU A 86 18.12 0.76 4.99
CA LEU A 86 17.27 0.82 3.79
C LEU A 86 16.29 1.99 3.88
N VAL A 87 16.32 2.86 2.87
CA VAL A 87 15.49 4.08 2.79
C VAL A 87 14.44 3.97 1.67
N GLU A 88 14.78 3.27 0.59
CA GLU A 88 13.90 3.21 -0.58
C GLU A 88 13.92 1.84 -1.28
N ILE A 89 12.73 1.39 -1.66
CA ILE A 89 12.56 0.29 -2.63
C ILE A 89 11.82 0.89 -3.83
N LYS A 90 12.46 0.87 -5.00
CA LYS A 90 11.87 1.46 -6.21
C LYS A 90 10.78 0.58 -6.83
N ARG A 91 10.08 1.15 -7.85
CA ARG A 91 8.97 0.50 -8.54
C ARG A 91 9.26 -0.96 -8.89
N ARG A 92 8.32 -1.86 -8.56
CA ARG A 92 8.35 -3.30 -8.86
C ARG A 92 9.58 -4.03 -8.30
N GLY A 93 10.24 -3.49 -7.27
CA GLY A 93 11.49 -4.03 -6.73
C GLY A 93 11.43 -5.53 -6.43
N PHE A 94 10.30 -6.03 -5.94
CA PHE A 94 10.06 -7.42 -5.60
C PHE A 94 8.79 -8.01 -6.26
N ALA A 95 8.27 -7.41 -7.33
CA ALA A 95 7.06 -7.90 -7.98
C ALA A 95 7.24 -9.35 -8.48
N GLY A 96 6.15 -10.12 -8.50
CA GLY A 96 6.17 -11.48 -9.05
C GLY A 96 6.93 -12.53 -8.24
N ASN A 97 7.36 -12.23 -7.00
CA ASN A 97 7.96 -13.20 -6.10
C ASN A 97 6.88 -14.11 -5.50
N ARG A 98 6.39 -15.04 -6.30
CA ARG A 98 5.19 -15.85 -5.98
C ARG A 98 5.35 -16.81 -4.81
N ARG A 99 6.58 -17.05 -4.33
CA ARG A 99 6.87 -17.94 -3.18
C ARG A 99 7.12 -17.17 -1.89
N LEU A 100 7.27 -15.83 -1.95
CA LEU A 100 7.46 -14.97 -0.79
C LEU A 100 6.23 -15.06 0.13
N ARG A 101 6.47 -15.25 1.44
CA ARG A 101 5.41 -15.43 2.44
C ARG A 101 5.27 -14.29 3.42
N LYS A 102 6.37 -13.63 3.74
CA LYS A 102 6.41 -12.53 4.71
C LYS A 102 7.36 -11.43 4.25
N VAL A 103 6.99 -10.20 4.55
CA VAL A 103 7.88 -9.05 4.46
C VAL A 103 7.76 -8.22 5.73
N VAL A 104 8.90 -7.77 6.25
CA VAL A 104 8.99 -6.81 7.34
C VAL A 104 9.78 -5.60 6.83
N PHE A 105 9.18 -4.43 6.91
CA PHE A 105 9.78 -3.17 6.45
C PHE A 105 10.46 -2.49 7.63
N PRO A 106 11.76 -2.14 7.52
CA PRO A 106 12.49 -1.49 8.60
C PRO A 106 11.97 -0.07 8.86
N HIS A 107 12.18 0.42 10.07
CA HIS A 107 11.61 1.71 10.49
C HIS A 107 12.12 2.89 9.66
N ASN A 108 13.35 2.82 9.14
CA ASN A 108 13.96 3.89 8.33
C ASN A 108 13.46 3.93 6.88
N LEU A 109 12.69 2.94 6.44
CA LEU A 109 12.16 2.92 5.09
C LEU A 109 11.14 4.05 4.90
N GLU A 110 11.44 4.96 3.99
CA GLU A 110 10.63 6.15 3.70
C GLU A 110 9.74 5.96 2.47
N ARG A 111 10.25 5.27 1.46
CA ARG A 111 9.59 5.14 0.16
C ARG A 111 9.56 3.70 -0.35
N ILE A 112 8.39 3.27 -0.75
CA ILE A 112 8.17 2.00 -1.45
C ILE A 112 7.50 2.34 -2.78
N GLY A 113 8.15 2.03 -3.87
CA GLY A 113 7.68 2.36 -5.22
C GLY A 113 6.43 1.57 -5.63
N ALA A 114 5.70 2.10 -6.61
CA ALA A 114 4.49 1.47 -7.13
C ALA A 114 4.71 0.00 -7.53
N GLN A 115 3.70 -0.83 -7.27
CA GLN A 115 3.66 -2.25 -7.65
C GLN A 115 4.80 -3.09 -7.05
N CYS A 116 5.39 -2.65 -5.92
CA CYS A 116 6.61 -3.24 -5.39
C CYS A 116 6.48 -4.74 -5.10
N TYR A 117 5.34 -5.20 -4.59
CA TYR A 117 5.03 -6.61 -4.30
C TYR A 117 3.86 -7.14 -5.14
N ARG A 118 3.56 -6.48 -6.27
CA ARG A 118 2.51 -6.95 -7.17
C ARG A 118 2.70 -8.43 -7.53
N GLU A 119 1.62 -9.20 -7.51
CA GLU A 119 1.61 -10.63 -7.84
C GLU A 119 2.49 -11.53 -6.93
N CYS A 120 2.83 -11.08 -5.71
CA CYS A 120 3.38 -11.95 -4.68
C CYS A 120 2.26 -12.83 -4.09
N SER A 121 1.74 -13.77 -4.88
CA SER A 121 0.48 -14.47 -4.63
C SER A 121 0.46 -15.36 -3.38
N ASN A 122 1.61 -15.71 -2.80
CA ASN A 122 1.71 -16.44 -1.54
C ASN A 122 2.12 -15.54 -0.35
N LEU A 123 2.27 -14.23 -0.56
CA LEU A 123 2.54 -13.30 0.53
C LEU A 123 1.35 -13.30 1.50
N LYS A 124 1.61 -13.65 2.76
CA LYS A 124 0.61 -13.74 3.82
C LYS A 124 0.65 -12.56 4.77
N VAL A 125 1.85 -12.05 5.05
CA VAL A 125 2.08 -11.06 6.08
C VAL A 125 2.98 -9.94 5.56
N ALA A 126 2.53 -8.70 5.72
CA ALA A 126 3.31 -7.50 5.48
C ALA A 126 3.28 -6.62 6.74
N GLU A 127 4.44 -6.39 7.34
CA GLU A 127 4.56 -5.66 8.60
C GLU A 127 5.52 -4.49 8.43
N PHE A 128 5.11 -3.32 8.90
CA PHE A 128 6.00 -2.18 9.07
C PHE A 128 6.43 -2.13 10.54
N GLU A 129 7.70 -1.91 10.77
CA GLU A 129 8.21 -1.73 12.12
C GLU A 129 7.61 -0.48 12.79
N LYS A 130 7.65 -0.48 14.13
CA LYS A 130 7.20 0.67 14.91
C LYS A 130 7.93 1.93 14.49
N ASN A 131 7.21 3.06 14.49
CA ASN A 131 7.75 4.37 14.10
C ASN A 131 8.28 4.42 12.66
N SER A 132 7.82 3.55 11.77
CA SER A 132 8.18 3.58 10.35
C SER A 132 7.97 4.96 9.75
N LYS A 133 8.95 5.42 8.96
CA LYS A 133 8.94 6.71 8.27
C LYS A 133 8.07 6.72 7.01
N CYS A 134 7.54 5.57 6.60
CA CYS A 134 6.70 5.45 5.41
C CYS A 134 5.36 6.16 5.60
N LYS A 135 5.06 7.12 4.73
CA LYS A 135 3.83 7.96 4.82
C LYS A 135 2.80 7.62 3.76
N VAL A 136 3.14 6.80 2.79
CA VAL A 136 2.29 6.48 1.64
C VAL A 136 2.30 4.98 1.38
N ILE A 137 1.13 4.39 1.28
CA ILE A 137 0.97 3.03 0.77
C ILE A 137 0.75 3.14 -0.74
N SER A 138 1.82 2.91 -1.47
CA SER A 138 1.94 3.26 -2.88
C SER A 138 1.01 2.48 -3.81
N GLU A 139 0.81 3.03 -5.02
CA GLU A 139 -0.01 2.43 -6.06
C GLU A 139 0.32 0.96 -6.30
N GLY A 140 -0.69 0.10 -6.19
CA GLY A 140 -0.61 -1.32 -6.49
C GLY A 140 0.44 -2.08 -5.70
N ILE A 141 0.90 -1.58 -4.56
CA ILE A 141 2.00 -2.17 -3.78
C ILE A 141 1.78 -3.67 -3.53
N PHE A 142 0.56 -4.08 -3.18
CA PHE A 142 0.16 -5.47 -2.95
C PHE A 142 -0.89 -5.97 -3.96
N ASP A 143 -0.95 -5.35 -5.16
CA ASP A 143 -1.89 -5.79 -6.21
C ASP A 143 -1.73 -7.28 -6.48
N SER A 144 -2.82 -8.02 -6.40
CA SER A 144 -2.90 -9.47 -6.62
C SER A 144 -2.06 -10.31 -5.64
N CYS A 145 -1.79 -9.82 -4.43
CA CYS A 145 -1.33 -10.62 -3.30
C CYS A 145 -2.51 -11.41 -2.72
N THR A 146 -2.97 -12.42 -3.45
CA THR A 146 -4.26 -13.09 -3.19
C THR A 146 -4.33 -13.79 -1.84
N LYS A 147 -3.19 -14.17 -1.24
CA LYS A 147 -3.10 -14.81 0.08
C LYS A 147 -2.66 -13.85 1.19
N LEU A 148 -2.67 -12.55 0.96
CA LEU A 148 -2.35 -11.58 2.00
C LEU A 148 -3.44 -11.61 3.07
N GLU A 149 -3.07 -12.06 4.27
CA GLU A 149 -3.96 -12.25 5.42
C GLU A 149 -3.87 -11.08 6.39
N ARG A 150 -2.66 -10.53 6.60
CA ARG A 150 -2.39 -9.49 7.60
C ARG A 150 -1.46 -8.41 7.08
N VAL A 151 -1.85 -7.17 7.36
CA VAL A 151 -1.02 -5.99 7.11
C VAL A 151 -1.00 -5.12 8.37
N CYS A 152 0.21 -4.81 8.86
CA CYS A 152 0.38 -3.82 9.93
C CYS A 152 0.91 -2.55 9.30
N LEU A 153 0.07 -1.53 9.18
CA LEU A 153 0.42 -0.25 8.56
C LEU A 153 1.16 0.69 9.53
N PRO A 154 2.03 1.57 9.01
CA PRO A 154 2.65 2.62 9.83
C PRO A 154 1.62 3.62 10.35
N GLU A 155 1.79 4.07 11.60
CA GLU A 155 0.91 5.08 12.21
C GLU A 155 0.95 6.44 11.48
N ALA A 156 2.02 6.72 10.72
CA ALA A 156 2.23 7.98 10.01
C ALA A 156 1.63 8.03 8.60
N VAL A 157 1.01 6.93 8.12
CA VAL A 157 0.46 6.84 6.76
C VAL A 157 -0.61 7.88 6.54
N LYS A 158 -0.48 8.66 5.45
CA LYS A 158 -1.42 9.72 5.06
C LYS A 158 -2.38 9.30 3.95
N SER A 159 -1.91 8.45 3.05
CA SER A 159 -2.70 8.00 1.89
C SER A 159 -2.47 6.53 1.58
N ILE A 160 -3.54 5.89 1.13
CA ILE A 160 -3.52 4.57 0.51
C ILE A 160 -3.84 4.81 -0.95
N GLU A 161 -2.84 4.61 -1.82
CA GLU A 161 -2.96 4.97 -3.23
C GLU A 161 -3.76 3.95 -4.05
N LYS A 162 -3.97 4.28 -5.32
CA LYS A 162 -4.70 3.47 -6.28
C LYS A 162 -4.25 2.01 -6.25
N ARG A 163 -5.22 1.07 -6.19
CA ARG A 163 -4.98 -0.38 -6.24
C ARG A 163 -4.03 -0.95 -5.19
N ALA A 164 -3.76 -0.24 -4.11
CA ALA A 164 -2.77 -0.66 -3.11
C ALA A 164 -2.97 -2.11 -2.64
N PHE A 165 -4.21 -2.53 -2.43
CA PHE A 165 -4.61 -3.88 -2.01
C PHE A 165 -5.55 -4.57 -3.01
N TYR A 166 -5.45 -4.22 -4.30
CA TYR A 166 -6.31 -4.78 -5.34
C TYR A 166 -6.25 -6.31 -5.36
N ARG A 167 -7.40 -6.98 -5.24
CA ARG A 167 -7.53 -8.45 -5.19
C ARG A 167 -6.79 -9.16 -4.04
N CYS A 168 -6.59 -8.53 -2.90
CA CYS A 168 -6.12 -9.21 -1.69
C CYS A 168 -7.29 -9.98 -1.06
N LYS A 169 -7.59 -11.17 -1.61
CA LYS A 169 -8.83 -11.91 -1.31
C LYS A 169 -8.89 -12.47 0.11
N GLU A 170 -7.75 -12.77 0.72
CA GLU A 170 -7.66 -13.31 2.08
C GLU A 170 -7.47 -12.21 3.15
N LEU A 171 -7.39 -10.93 2.74
CA LEU A 171 -7.29 -9.81 3.67
C LEU A 171 -8.67 -9.54 4.29
N LYS A 172 -8.92 -10.10 5.46
CA LYS A 172 -10.20 -10.02 6.16
C LYS A 172 -10.34 -8.80 7.03
N GLU A 173 -9.24 -8.37 7.61
CA GLU A 173 -9.16 -7.24 8.52
C GLU A 173 -7.98 -6.36 8.16
N ILE A 174 -8.14 -5.08 8.32
CA ILE A 174 -7.06 -4.10 8.21
C ILE A 174 -7.31 -2.94 9.17
N ASN A 175 -6.31 -2.67 10.01
CA ASN A 175 -6.36 -1.49 10.87
C ASN A 175 -5.81 -0.29 10.10
N LEU A 176 -6.68 0.66 9.80
CA LEU A 176 -6.34 1.90 9.10
C LEU A 176 -6.03 2.98 10.15
N PRO A 177 -4.77 3.48 10.22
CA PRO A 177 -4.43 4.49 11.23
C PRO A 177 -5.18 5.81 10.99
N ASN A 178 -5.46 6.54 12.07
CA ASN A 178 -6.22 7.80 12.02
C ASN A 178 -5.51 8.93 11.23
N SER A 179 -4.25 8.76 10.91
CA SER A 179 -3.48 9.66 10.05
C SER A 179 -3.90 9.61 8.58
N VAL A 180 -4.61 8.54 8.15
CA VAL A 180 -5.05 8.37 6.76
C VAL A 180 -6.18 9.35 6.45
N THR A 181 -5.97 10.13 5.40
CA THR A 181 -6.93 11.13 4.92
C THR A 181 -7.58 10.79 3.59
N GLU A 182 -6.99 9.83 2.85
CA GLU A 182 -7.46 9.44 1.52
C GLU A 182 -7.28 7.94 1.27
N ILE A 183 -8.32 7.33 0.70
CA ILE A 183 -8.31 5.97 0.17
C ILE A 183 -8.53 6.06 -1.34
N GLY A 184 -7.52 5.66 -2.09
CA GLY A 184 -7.43 5.80 -3.55
C GLY A 184 -8.37 4.91 -4.34
N GLU A 185 -8.40 5.16 -5.65
CA GLU A 185 -9.21 4.41 -6.62
C GLU A 185 -8.88 2.90 -6.58
N GLU A 186 -9.91 2.05 -6.48
CA GLU A 186 -9.76 0.59 -6.45
C GLU A 186 -8.81 0.08 -5.34
N ALA A 187 -8.50 0.87 -4.30
CA ALA A 187 -7.50 0.52 -3.30
C ALA A 187 -7.74 -0.85 -2.65
N PHE A 188 -8.99 -1.21 -2.37
CA PHE A 188 -9.43 -2.48 -1.80
C PHE A 188 -10.37 -3.26 -2.72
N TYR A 189 -10.26 -3.05 -4.05
CA TYR A 189 -11.10 -3.74 -5.01
C TYR A 189 -11.01 -5.27 -4.85
N PHE A 190 -12.15 -5.93 -4.65
CA PHE A 190 -12.23 -7.38 -4.50
C PHE A 190 -11.41 -7.97 -3.34
N CYS A 191 -11.31 -7.23 -2.22
CA CYS A 191 -10.72 -7.72 -0.98
C CYS A 191 -11.68 -8.58 -0.16
N GLY A 192 -11.10 -9.41 0.70
CA GLY A 192 -11.85 -10.29 1.60
C GLY A 192 -12.41 -9.63 2.85
N ILE A 193 -12.29 -8.31 3.00
CA ILE A 193 -12.63 -7.54 4.21
C ILE A 193 -14.03 -7.87 4.70
N GLU A 194 -14.13 -8.27 5.96
CA GLU A 194 -15.38 -8.60 6.65
C GLU A 194 -15.86 -7.44 7.53
N GLU A 195 -14.92 -6.79 8.21
CA GLU A 195 -15.16 -5.62 9.08
C GLU A 195 -14.21 -4.49 8.70
N LEU A 196 -14.71 -3.27 8.69
CA LEU A 196 -13.95 -2.10 8.30
C LEU A 196 -14.27 -0.92 9.21
N GLU A 197 -13.25 -0.48 9.94
CA GLU A 197 -13.27 0.79 10.64
C GLU A 197 -12.53 1.84 9.81
N LEU A 198 -13.24 2.89 9.41
CA LEU A 198 -12.65 3.98 8.65
C LEU A 198 -12.02 5.00 9.59
N PRO A 199 -10.82 5.54 9.25
CA PRO A 199 -10.11 6.51 10.07
C PRO A 199 -10.93 7.76 10.35
N THR A 200 -10.88 8.26 11.58
CA THR A 200 -11.66 9.46 12.00
C THR A 200 -11.25 10.73 11.26
N ASN A 201 -10.07 10.78 10.65
CA ASN A 201 -9.59 11.90 9.84
C ASN A 201 -9.77 11.69 8.33
N LEU A 202 -10.37 10.58 7.91
CA LEU A 202 -10.57 10.27 6.50
C LEU A 202 -11.45 11.33 5.83
N LYS A 203 -11.01 11.85 4.69
CA LYS A 203 -11.72 12.90 3.93
C LYS A 203 -12.27 12.41 2.61
N ILE A 204 -11.53 11.51 1.95
CA ILE A 204 -11.83 11.08 0.58
C ILE A 204 -11.79 9.57 0.49
N ILE A 205 -12.88 9.00 -0.03
CA ILE A 205 -12.96 7.63 -0.52
C ILE A 205 -13.15 7.73 -2.03
N CYS A 206 -12.16 7.28 -2.80
CA CYS A 206 -12.20 7.41 -4.26
C CYS A 206 -13.10 6.38 -4.95
N ASP A 207 -13.21 6.49 -6.29
CA ASP A 207 -14.03 5.60 -7.12
C ASP A 207 -13.64 4.13 -6.92
N SER A 208 -14.64 3.26 -6.76
CA SER A 208 -14.47 1.82 -6.62
C SER A 208 -13.55 1.36 -5.48
N ALA A 209 -13.28 2.19 -4.49
CA ALA A 209 -12.28 1.91 -3.44
C ALA A 209 -12.51 0.55 -2.76
N PHE A 210 -13.75 0.17 -2.47
CA PHE A 210 -14.15 -1.12 -1.87
C PHE A 210 -15.06 -1.93 -2.79
N PHE A 211 -14.93 -1.75 -4.12
CA PHE A 211 -15.77 -2.46 -5.07
C PHE A 211 -15.65 -3.97 -4.92
N ARG A 212 -16.81 -4.67 -4.84
CA ARG A 212 -16.90 -6.12 -4.66
C ARG A 212 -16.17 -6.69 -3.42
N CYS A 213 -16.05 -5.94 -2.34
CA CYS A 213 -15.72 -6.51 -1.02
C CYS A 213 -16.91 -7.34 -0.54
N LYS A 214 -17.05 -8.55 -1.06
CA LYS A 214 -18.28 -9.37 -0.93
C LYS A 214 -18.58 -9.80 0.51
N ASN A 215 -17.57 -9.81 1.38
CA ASN A 215 -17.71 -10.24 2.77
C ASN A 215 -18.01 -9.09 3.73
N LEU A 216 -17.85 -7.85 3.29
CA LEU A 216 -18.06 -6.65 4.10
C LEU A 216 -19.53 -6.55 4.55
N ARG A 217 -19.74 -6.46 5.88
CA ARG A 217 -21.08 -6.47 6.50
C ARG A 217 -21.55 -5.10 6.95
N THR A 218 -20.66 -4.35 7.57
CA THR A 218 -20.97 -3.03 8.12
C THR A 218 -19.86 -2.05 7.84
N VAL A 219 -20.22 -0.82 7.53
CA VAL A 219 -19.29 0.30 7.36
C VAL A 219 -19.77 1.49 8.16
N TYR A 220 -18.87 2.05 8.98
CA TYR A 220 -19.10 3.30 9.68
C TYR A 220 -18.34 4.40 8.95
N ILE A 221 -19.06 5.34 8.35
CA ILE A 221 -18.46 6.48 7.65
C ILE A 221 -18.36 7.65 8.61
N PRO A 222 -17.14 8.08 8.99
CA PRO A 222 -16.95 9.17 9.94
C PRO A 222 -17.38 10.52 9.35
N SER A 223 -17.72 11.46 10.23
CA SER A 223 -18.17 12.81 9.84
C SER A 223 -17.12 13.65 9.10
N SER A 224 -15.86 13.21 9.15
CA SER A 224 -14.75 13.85 8.44
C SER A 224 -14.79 13.60 6.93
N VAL A 225 -15.49 12.54 6.47
CA VAL A 225 -15.58 12.17 5.05
C VAL A 225 -16.40 13.19 4.29
N ARG A 226 -15.82 13.76 3.24
CA ARG A 226 -16.42 14.79 2.38
C ARG A 226 -16.79 14.27 1.00
N THR A 227 -16.09 13.22 0.55
CA THR A 227 -16.27 12.67 -0.80
C THR A 227 -16.28 11.16 -0.75
N ILE A 228 -17.29 10.56 -1.39
CA ILE A 228 -17.37 9.13 -1.66
C ILE A 228 -17.52 8.98 -3.17
N GLY A 229 -16.54 8.36 -3.80
CA GLY A 229 -16.48 8.15 -5.24
C GLY A 229 -17.53 7.18 -5.76
N ARG A 230 -17.68 7.16 -7.09
CA ARG A 230 -18.63 6.25 -7.76
C ARG A 230 -18.26 4.80 -7.47
N TRP A 231 -19.29 3.98 -7.22
CA TRP A 231 -19.15 2.55 -6.97
C TRP A 231 -18.25 2.17 -5.79
N ALA A 232 -17.97 3.10 -4.89
CA ALA A 232 -17.04 2.85 -3.78
C ALA A 232 -17.34 1.56 -3.01
N PHE A 233 -18.64 1.24 -2.78
CA PHE A 233 -19.10 0.02 -2.11
C PHE A 233 -19.98 -0.87 -3.00
N HIS A 234 -19.95 -0.66 -4.32
CA HIS A 234 -20.78 -1.45 -5.23
C HIS A 234 -20.34 -2.92 -5.26
N GLY A 235 -21.31 -3.82 -5.26
CA GLY A 235 -21.06 -5.26 -5.31
C GLY A 235 -20.59 -5.87 -3.98
N CYS A 236 -20.66 -5.14 -2.87
CA CYS A 236 -20.49 -5.66 -1.51
C CYS A 236 -21.75 -6.45 -1.12
N SER A 237 -21.88 -7.69 -1.59
CA SER A 237 -23.14 -8.44 -1.55
C SER A 237 -23.62 -8.80 -0.14
N ARG A 238 -22.75 -8.78 0.87
CA ARG A 238 -23.09 -8.99 2.28
C ARG A 238 -23.25 -7.70 3.07
N LEU A 239 -23.15 -6.54 2.43
CA LEU A 239 -23.26 -5.26 3.13
C LEU A 239 -24.70 -5.01 3.56
N GLU A 240 -24.92 -5.10 4.86
CA GLU A 240 -26.23 -4.95 5.49
C GLU A 240 -26.48 -3.52 5.96
N ARG A 241 -25.40 -2.82 6.36
CA ARG A 241 -25.51 -1.51 7.01
C ARG A 241 -24.37 -0.58 6.62
N ILE A 242 -24.75 0.63 6.22
CA ILE A 242 -23.84 1.77 6.15
C ILE A 242 -24.33 2.81 7.15
N GLU A 243 -23.49 3.16 8.11
CA GLU A 243 -23.79 4.21 9.08
C GLU A 243 -22.97 5.44 8.74
N ILE A 244 -23.63 6.56 8.52
CA ILE A 244 -22.98 7.84 8.22
C ILE A 244 -23.15 8.76 9.41
N PHE A 245 -22.05 9.20 10.01
CA PHE A 245 -22.05 10.19 11.06
C PHE A 245 -21.97 11.58 10.42
N MET A 246 -23.10 12.30 10.34
CA MET A 246 -23.09 13.69 9.94
C MET A 246 -23.20 14.59 11.17
N ILE A 247 -22.24 15.50 11.36
CA ILE A 247 -22.35 16.60 12.31
C ILE A 247 -23.03 17.73 11.55
N LEU A 248 -24.30 17.97 11.81
CA LEU A 248 -24.98 19.18 11.34
C LEU A 248 -24.44 20.34 12.17
N THR A 249 -23.56 21.15 11.60
CA THR A 249 -23.18 22.43 12.19
C THR A 249 -24.34 23.40 12.12
N LYS A 250 -24.56 24.12 13.23
CA LYS A 250 -25.55 25.20 13.29
C LYS A 250 -25.31 26.22 12.18
N SER A 251 -26.35 26.51 11.42
CA SER A 251 -26.46 27.82 10.78
C SER A 251 -26.76 28.86 11.87
N ASP A 252 -26.37 30.12 11.69
CA ASP A 252 -26.37 31.22 12.64
C ASP A 252 -27.72 31.60 13.30
N ARG A 253 -28.68 30.73 13.38
CA ARG A 253 -29.99 30.94 14.01
C ARG A 253 -30.34 29.89 15.07
N GLY A 254 -29.44 29.66 15.98
CA GLY A 254 -29.81 29.26 17.34
C GLY A 254 -30.48 27.88 17.57
N SER A 255 -30.35 26.84 16.74
CA SER A 255 -30.94 25.53 17.00
C SER A 255 -29.94 24.41 17.14
N LEU A 256 -30.20 23.49 18.04
CA LEU A 256 -29.34 22.40 18.52
C LEU A 256 -28.85 21.46 17.41
N THR A 257 -27.54 21.12 17.50
CA THR A 257 -26.89 20.04 16.74
C THR A 257 -27.62 18.70 16.93
N LYS A 258 -28.28 18.21 15.90
CA LYS A 258 -28.72 16.82 15.82
C LYS A 258 -27.69 16.02 15.03
N ALA A 259 -27.03 15.06 15.68
CA ALA A 259 -26.34 13.99 14.95
C ALA A 259 -27.43 13.16 14.23
N VAL A 260 -27.45 13.18 12.91
CA VAL A 260 -28.37 12.36 12.12
C VAL A 260 -27.63 11.07 11.77
N ARG A 261 -28.10 9.98 12.32
CA ARG A 261 -27.66 8.62 11.98
C ARG A 261 -28.53 8.14 10.82
N LEU A 262 -28.00 8.19 9.61
CA LEU A 262 -28.67 7.64 8.43
C LEU A 262 -28.37 6.14 8.33
N TYR A 263 -29.41 5.33 8.49
CA TYR A 263 -29.36 3.90 8.21
C TYR A 263 -29.79 3.67 6.75
N VAL A 264 -28.87 3.19 5.91
CA VAL A 264 -29.25 2.70 4.59
C VAL A 264 -29.41 1.18 4.69
N ARG A 265 -30.66 0.75 4.85
CA ARG A 265 -31.03 -0.68 4.85
C ARG A 265 -31.03 -1.21 3.43
N ARG A 266 -30.27 -2.29 3.15
CA ARG A 266 -30.25 -3.05 1.89
C ARG A 266 -30.10 -2.20 0.63
N ALA A 267 -28.89 -2.12 0.13
CA ALA A 267 -28.64 -1.68 -1.23
C ALA A 267 -27.91 -2.79 -2.00
N ALA A 268 -28.55 -3.96 -2.12
CA ALA A 268 -27.98 -5.06 -2.89
C ALA A 268 -28.07 -4.84 -4.41
N GLU A 269 -28.91 -3.91 -4.92
CA GLU A 269 -29.20 -3.84 -6.36
C GLU A 269 -29.19 -2.46 -7.03
N SER A 270 -29.17 -1.35 -6.31
CA SER A 270 -29.19 -0.04 -6.99
C SER A 270 -28.61 1.13 -6.19
N MET A 271 -27.40 1.04 -5.67
CA MET A 271 -26.65 2.25 -5.41
C MET A 271 -25.98 2.72 -6.72
N HIS A 272 -26.81 3.14 -7.67
CA HIS A 272 -26.46 4.19 -8.59
C HIS A 272 -26.45 5.50 -7.78
N MET A 273 -25.43 5.68 -6.95
CA MET A 273 -25.07 7.02 -6.53
C MET A 273 -24.53 7.74 -7.77
N HIS A 274 -25.48 8.20 -8.59
CA HIS A 274 -25.20 9.14 -9.65
C HIS A 274 -24.78 10.45 -9.02
N ARG A 275 -23.59 10.89 -9.37
CA ARG A 275 -23.02 12.22 -9.24
C ARG A 275 -22.85 12.75 -7.82
N ASN A 276 -21.56 12.89 -7.45
CA ASN A 276 -21.04 13.88 -6.50
C ASN A 276 -22.03 14.23 -5.38
N MET A 277 -22.02 13.48 -4.28
CA MET A 277 -22.33 14.10 -3.02
C MET A 277 -21.21 15.10 -2.71
N ALA A 278 -21.09 16.13 -3.53
CA ALA A 278 -20.55 17.39 -3.10
C ALA A 278 -21.58 17.92 -2.11
N PHE A 279 -21.34 17.78 -0.83
CA PHE A 279 -22.08 18.51 0.18
C PHE A 279 -21.77 19.99 -0.06
N ARG A 280 -22.56 20.62 -0.96
CA ARG A 280 -22.64 22.08 -1.02
C ARG A 280 -23.14 22.50 0.35
N GLN A 281 -22.31 23.19 1.08
CA GLN A 281 -22.77 24.15 2.05
C GLN A 281 -23.64 25.16 1.26
N SER A 282 -24.93 24.97 1.24
CA SER A 282 -25.84 26.03 0.88
C SER A 282 -25.91 26.98 2.07
N MET A 283 -25.62 28.22 1.79
CA MET A 283 -25.69 29.42 2.60
C MET A 283 -26.86 29.47 3.59
#